data_b06e2f91d62f1a9366c4005e32f5660b
#
_entry.id   b06e2f91d62f1a9366c4005e32f5660b
#
_cell.length_a   1.000
_cell.length_b   1.000
_cell.length_c   1.000
_cell.angle_alpha   90.00
_cell.angle_beta   90.00
_cell.angle_gamma   90.00
#
_symmetry.space_group_name_H-M   'P 1'
#
loop_
_entity.id
_entity.type
_entity.pdbx_description
1 polymer ?
#
loop_
_entity_poly.entity_id
_entity_poly.type
_entity_poly.pdbx_seq_one_letter_code
_entity_poly.pdbx_strand_id
1 'polypeptide(L)'
;MDWELVFTIRDALKRPLFAEAELIGGRNGLNRAVRWVHVLESSSFDSLIHGEEMILTTGMSASTDLAASLSFMQNLIDKNAACLCIELGAYFSSIPQEMIDLANHHDFPLIQFTRTVRFVDITLDLHSLIINRHHRMLQELESISREFHRLTLTSQGTLKVLQLLCKSTRTQIVYMQLQGKPLFFPALPPEEQQPLLSFFEAFSEEMEGVQPDAAPHIREYGHKTIALKPVGALDQTWAYILMVCNHKPQEFDCLLLDSASLSIAQELLRTRYMEERKLFSENLWVDELVSGRGQDDNRLKGLVGPDFNVVNELPYRVCLIEIENPRDVKWNSSENDWESITFHLSLILRSIFEKYSLRPLITLKNNRLTVIALDIQSKLPGKLRLQQALDSLQHIRSDEKLKDLQLVTGVSKSHKGLKHAHAGYQEAVQALSLYSCYQKSILFYEELGVFQLLLSLNDGKTLENFIRSYLGPLIDHDEAKGSELMLTLRVYLDHDGSKQIAARNLFIVRQSLYYRLDKITELLGEDFMLPENRISIQVALRAYQFLYPEKFSLPSSRSAQL
;
A
#
# COMPACT_ATOMS: atom_id res chain seq x y z
N MET A 1 11.76 -30.14 22.18
CA MET A 1 11.79 -31.36 21.35
C MET A 1 12.70 -31.03 20.19
N ASP A 2 13.86 -31.73 20.13
CA ASP A 2 14.81 -31.53 19.03
C ASP A 2 14.25 -32.23 17.80
N TRP A 3 13.77 -31.42 16.86
CA TRP A 3 13.31 -31.89 15.56
C TRP A 3 14.53 -32.02 14.62
N GLU A 4 15.39 -33.05 14.88
CA GLU A 4 16.25 -33.56 13.82
C GLU A 4 15.32 -34.29 12.83
N LEU A 5 14.74 -33.53 11.90
CA LEU A 5 13.84 -34.02 10.83
C LEU A 5 14.59 -34.95 9.86
N VAL A 6 15.88 -34.83 9.81
CA VAL A 6 16.76 -35.60 8.93
C VAL A 6 17.16 -36.90 9.61
N PHE A 7 16.86 -38.04 9.01
CA PHE A 7 17.36 -39.32 9.46
C PHE A 7 18.82 -39.48 9.06
N THR A 8 19.71 -39.69 10.03
CA THR A 8 21.15 -39.75 9.80
C THR A 8 21.70 -41.16 9.91
N ILE A 9 22.93 -41.38 9.42
CA ILE A 9 23.64 -42.63 9.58
C ILE A 9 23.85 -42.96 11.08
N ARG A 10 24.08 -41.94 11.88
CA ARG A 10 24.17 -42.08 13.35
C ARG A 10 22.89 -42.66 13.96
N ASP A 11 21.73 -42.28 13.42
CA ASP A 11 20.43 -42.83 13.87
C ASP A 11 20.21 -44.25 13.38
N ALA A 12 20.64 -44.55 12.16
CA ALA A 12 20.60 -45.93 11.64
C ALA A 12 21.43 -46.90 12.48
N LEU A 13 22.65 -46.50 12.88
CA LEU A 13 23.54 -47.33 13.70
C LEU A 13 22.99 -47.56 15.12
N LYS A 14 22.05 -46.78 15.61
CA LYS A 14 21.36 -47.02 16.88
C LYS A 14 20.26 -48.07 16.80
N ARG A 15 19.91 -48.52 15.62
CA ARG A 15 18.83 -49.49 15.42
C ARG A 15 19.25 -50.90 15.78
N PRO A 16 18.33 -51.72 16.33
CA PRO A 16 18.65 -53.11 16.69
C PRO A 16 19.23 -53.96 15.57
N LEU A 17 18.80 -53.69 14.33
CA LEU A 17 19.31 -54.41 13.15
C LEU A 17 20.76 -54.07 12.77
N PHE A 18 21.30 -52.97 13.34
CA PHE A 18 22.71 -52.58 13.22
C PHE A 18 23.54 -52.89 14.44
N ALA A 19 23.03 -53.66 15.44
CA ALA A 19 23.77 -53.98 16.67
C ALA A 19 25.09 -54.73 16.39
N GLU A 20 25.19 -55.46 15.29
CA GLU A 20 26.39 -56.19 14.84
C GLU A 20 27.12 -55.48 13.68
N ALA A 21 26.73 -54.24 13.35
CA ALA A 21 27.40 -53.43 12.33
C ALA A 21 28.57 -52.66 12.98
N GLU A 22 29.69 -52.67 12.31
CA GLU A 22 30.90 -51.97 12.73
C GLU A 22 31.23 -50.84 11.74
N LEU A 23 31.43 -49.62 12.25
CA LEU A 23 31.93 -48.52 11.47
C LEU A 23 33.46 -48.62 11.35
N ILE A 24 33.95 -48.86 10.16
CA ILE A 24 35.38 -49.12 9.88
C ILE A 24 36.10 -47.93 9.26
N GLY A 25 35.35 -47.00 8.59
CA GLY A 25 35.91 -45.79 7.99
C GLY A 25 34.91 -44.64 7.95
N GLY A 26 35.40 -43.42 7.70
CA GLY A 26 34.57 -42.20 7.46
C GLY A 26 33.78 -41.71 8.67
N ARG A 27 34.36 -41.73 9.91
CA ARG A 27 33.68 -41.34 11.17
C ARG A 27 33.07 -39.95 11.15
N ASN A 28 33.67 -38.98 10.47
CA ASN A 28 33.16 -37.62 10.45
C ASN A 28 31.86 -37.49 9.65
N GLY A 29 31.59 -38.43 8.75
CA GLY A 29 30.38 -38.48 7.93
C GLY A 29 29.13 -39.04 8.58
N LEU A 30 29.13 -39.39 9.89
CA LEU A 30 28.00 -40.00 10.59
C LEU A 30 26.73 -39.12 10.63
N ASN A 31 26.85 -37.81 10.43
CA ASN A 31 25.73 -36.89 10.40
C ASN A 31 25.15 -36.70 8.99
N ARG A 32 25.66 -37.44 7.97
CA ARG A 32 25.09 -37.40 6.62
C ARG A 32 23.65 -37.93 6.64
N ALA A 33 22.80 -37.24 5.88
CA ALA A 33 21.40 -37.61 5.73
C ALA A 33 21.23 -38.95 5.03
N VAL A 34 20.24 -39.75 5.46
CA VAL A 34 19.81 -40.96 4.77
C VAL A 34 18.38 -40.76 4.30
N ARG A 35 18.23 -40.55 2.99
CA ARG A 35 16.94 -40.29 2.34
C ARG A 35 16.26 -41.58 1.90
N TRP A 36 17.05 -42.56 1.52
CA TRP A 36 16.56 -43.87 1.06
C TRP A 36 17.60 -44.96 1.32
N VAL A 37 17.20 -46.22 1.21
CA VAL A 37 18.09 -47.39 1.36
C VAL A 37 17.98 -48.26 0.15
N HIS A 38 19.09 -48.55 -0.50
CA HIS A 38 19.17 -49.43 -1.67
C HIS A 38 20.01 -50.66 -1.40
N VAL A 39 19.55 -51.80 -1.86
CA VAL A 39 20.40 -53.02 -2.00
C VAL A 39 20.97 -52.99 -3.41
N LEU A 40 22.29 -52.91 -3.52
CA LEU A 40 22.98 -52.73 -4.79
C LEU A 40 23.99 -53.87 -5.02
N GLU A 41 23.66 -54.74 -6.00
CA GLU A 41 24.48 -55.89 -6.38
C GLU A 41 24.96 -55.80 -7.86
N SER A 42 24.86 -54.62 -8.44
CA SER A 42 25.31 -54.30 -9.82
C SER A 42 26.37 -53.23 -9.84
N SER A 43 27.36 -53.40 -10.71
CA SER A 43 28.39 -52.37 -10.96
C SER A 43 27.90 -51.21 -11.83
N SER A 44 26.76 -51.35 -12.50
CA SER A 44 26.13 -50.31 -13.32
C SER A 44 24.90 -49.78 -12.60
N PHE A 45 25.05 -48.60 -11.94
CA PHE A 45 23.99 -48.01 -11.10
C PHE A 45 23.81 -46.51 -11.32
N ASP A 46 24.33 -46.00 -12.43
CA ASP A 46 24.36 -44.54 -12.70
C ASP A 46 22.99 -43.87 -12.67
N SER A 47 21.94 -44.56 -13.01
CA SER A 47 20.55 -44.08 -13.01
C SER A 47 19.78 -44.37 -11.72
N LEU A 48 20.36 -45.09 -10.76
CA LEU A 48 19.67 -45.58 -9.57
C LEU A 48 19.98 -44.73 -8.32
N ILE A 49 21.10 -43.98 -8.31
CA ILE A 49 21.55 -43.21 -7.18
C ILE A 49 21.40 -41.71 -7.48
N HIS A 50 20.67 -41.02 -6.62
CA HIS A 50 20.37 -39.61 -6.73
C HIS A 50 21.01 -38.75 -5.62
N GLY A 51 21.70 -39.40 -4.66
CA GLY A 51 22.35 -38.78 -3.50
C GLY A 51 21.59 -39.04 -2.18
N GLU A 52 22.34 -39.10 -1.09
CA GLU A 52 21.84 -39.34 0.26
C GLU A 52 21.22 -40.75 0.48
N GLU A 53 21.56 -41.74 -0.36
CA GLU A 53 21.13 -43.12 -0.14
C GLU A 53 22.14 -43.91 0.68
N MET A 54 21.65 -44.76 1.59
CA MET A 54 22.40 -45.82 2.24
C MET A 54 22.46 -47.02 1.32
N ILE A 55 23.64 -47.48 0.97
CA ILE A 55 23.86 -48.61 0.06
C ILE A 55 24.19 -49.85 0.86
N LEU A 56 23.42 -50.92 0.67
CA LEU A 56 23.65 -52.22 1.23
C LEU A 56 24.13 -53.15 0.11
N THR A 57 25.21 -53.90 0.32
CA THR A 57 25.74 -54.85 -0.67
C THR A 57 26.41 -56.04 -0.01
N THR A 58 26.35 -57.23 -0.68
CA THR A 58 27.18 -58.37 -0.34
C THR A 58 28.56 -58.26 -0.98
N GLY A 59 28.76 -57.28 -1.87
CA GLY A 59 30.02 -57.10 -2.59
C GLY A 59 30.20 -57.98 -3.83
N MET A 60 29.13 -58.62 -4.30
CA MET A 60 29.19 -59.53 -5.46
C MET A 60 29.74 -58.82 -6.72
N SER A 61 29.37 -57.56 -6.94
CA SER A 61 29.82 -56.80 -8.11
C SER A 61 31.20 -56.12 -7.93
N ALA A 62 31.69 -56.04 -6.71
CA ALA A 62 32.93 -55.34 -6.36
C ALA A 62 34.08 -56.27 -5.98
N SER A 63 33.82 -57.55 -5.79
CA SER A 63 34.79 -58.54 -5.22
C SER A 63 35.82 -59.06 -6.21
N THR A 64 35.71 -58.75 -7.51
CA THR A 64 36.55 -59.36 -8.55
C THR A 64 37.97 -58.80 -8.59
N ASP A 65 38.20 -57.54 -8.17
CA ASP A 65 39.50 -56.89 -8.11
C ASP A 65 39.44 -55.66 -7.17
N LEU A 66 40.54 -55.36 -6.50
CA LEU A 66 40.69 -54.19 -5.65
C LEU A 66 40.39 -52.87 -6.40
N ALA A 67 40.87 -52.77 -7.66
CA ALA A 67 40.60 -51.62 -8.49
C ALA A 67 39.12 -51.42 -8.80
N ALA A 68 38.37 -52.51 -9.01
CA ALA A 68 36.91 -52.46 -9.20
C ALA A 68 36.19 -52.02 -7.91
N SER A 69 36.61 -52.50 -6.75
CA SER A 69 36.05 -52.11 -5.44
C SER A 69 36.25 -50.63 -5.14
N LEU A 70 37.45 -50.11 -5.41
CA LEU A 70 37.76 -48.67 -5.21
C LEU A 70 36.97 -47.80 -6.20
N SER A 71 36.87 -48.20 -7.48
CA SER A 71 36.08 -47.49 -8.49
C SER A 71 34.59 -47.46 -8.12
N PHE A 72 34.03 -48.56 -7.66
CA PHE A 72 32.65 -48.65 -7.18
C PHE A 72 32.38 -47.68 -6.04
N MET A 73 33.28 -47.68 -5.02
CA MET A 73 33.15 -46.78 -3.88
C MET A 73 33.32 -45.31 -4.27
N GLN A 74 34.30 -44.99 -5.14
CA GLN A 74 34.50 -43.64 -5.62
C GLN A 74 33.27 -43.11 -6.35
N ASN A 75 32.65 -43.94 -7.22
CA ASN A 75 31.41 -43.56 -7.90
C ASN A 75 30.25 -43.26 -6.93
N LEU A 76 30.14 -44.00 -5.83
CA LEU A 76 29.15 -43.71 -4.77
C LEU A 76 29.42 -42.41 -4.06
N ILE A 77 30.69 -42.13 -3.79
CA ILE A 77 31.13 -40.85 -3.19
C ILE A 77 30.80 -39.68 -4.14
N ASP A 78 31.16 -39.81 -5.42
CA ASP A 78 30.92 -38.78 -6.44
C ASP A 78 29.44 -38.49 -6.64
N LYS A 79 28.58 -39.49 -6.46
CA LYS A 79 27.12 -39.34 -6.47
C LYS A 79 26.50 -38.92 -5.15
N ASN A 80 27.34 -38.56 -4.15
CA ASN A 80 26.90 -38.13 -2.84
C ASN A 80 26.02 -39.16 -2.11
N ALA A 81 26.25 -40.48 -2.28
CA ALA A 81 25.60 -41.51 -1.49
C ALA A 81 25.87 -41.26 0.04
N ALA A 82 24.96 -41.64 0.92
CA ALA A 82 25.09 -41.42 2.35
C ALA A 82 26.22 -42.26 2.98
N CYS A 83 26.21 -43.54 2.70
CA CYS A 83 27.21 -44.51 3.19
C CYS A 83 27.20 -45.79 2.37
N LEU A 84 28.20 -46.62 2.59
CA LEU A 84 28.26 -47.99 2.06
C LEU A 84 28.31 -48.98 3.22
N CYS A 85 27.38 -49.93 3.21
CA CYS A 85 27.31 -51.03 4.14
C CYS A 85 27.61 -52.35 3.43
N ILE A 86 28.63 -53.09 3.84
CA ILE A 86 29.08 -54.34 3.21
C ILE A 86 28.87 -55.50 4.18
N GLU A 87 28.19 -56.57 3.71
CA GLU A 87 28.11 -57.83 4.43
C GLU A 87 29.33 -58.68 4.13
N LEU A 88 30.08 -59.04 5.20
CA LEU A 88 31.20 -59.98 5.08
C LEU A 88 30.67 -61.39 4.91
N GLY A 89 31.25 -62.12 3.94
CA GLY A 89 30.80 -63.49 3.63
C GLY A 89 31.49 -64.06 2.42
N ALA A 90 30.70 -64.53 1.45
CA ALA A 90 31.20 -65.26 0.27
C ALA A 90 32.08 -64.42 -0.67
N TYR A 91 31.88 -63.09 -0.73
CA TYR A 91 32.57 -62.21 -1.66
C TYR A 91 33.66 -61.35 -0.98
N PHE A 92 33.46 -60.92 0.27
CA PHE A 92 34.43 -60.20 1.06
C PHE A 92 34.69 -60.98 2.38
N SER A 93 35.90 -61.48 2.56
CA SER A 93 36.33 -62.04 3.84
C SER A 93 36.82 -60.96 4.84
N SER A 94 37.31 -59.85 4.29
CA SER A 94 37.70 -58.66 5.01
C SER A 94 37.70 -57.47 4.04
N ILE A 95 37.46 -56.25 4.51
CA ILE A 95 37.47 -55.06 3.68
C ILE A 95 38.93 -54.61 3.52
N PRO A 96 39.39 -54.34 2.26
CA PRO A 96 40.76 -53.85 2.02
C PRO A 96 41.06 -52.53 2.67
N GLN A 97 42.31 -52.36 3.14
CA GLN A 97 42.75 -51.12 3.83
C GLN A 97 42.61 -49.90 2.92
N GLU A 98 42.83 -50.04 1.66
CA GLU A 98 42.72 -48.98 0.65
C GLU A 98 41.29 -48.42 0.55
N MET A 99 40.26 -49.23 0.77
CA MET A 99 38.87 -48.79 0.85
C MET A 99 38.62 -48.01 2.14
N ILE A 100 39.22 -48.42 3.28
CA ILE A 100 39.11 -47.71 4.56
C ILE A 100 39.79 -46.33 4.45
N ASP A 101 40.95 -46.28 3.79
CA ASP A 101 41.69 -45.04 3.57
C ASP A 101 40.92 -44.07 2.67
N LEU A 102 40.30 -44.57 1.60
CA LEU A 102 39.40 -43.80 0.74
C LEU A 102 38.19 -43.27 1.50
N ALA A 103 37.57 -44.11 2.34
CA ALA A 103 36.45 -43.74 3.20
C ALA A 103 36.82 -42.58 4.16
N ASN A 104 37.98 -42.70 4.78
CA ASN A 104 38.46 -41.67 5.72
C ASN A 104 38.83 -40.37 5.00
N HIS A 105 39.40 -40.43 3.80
CA HIS A 105 39.77 -39.25 3.02
C HIS A 105 38.55 -38.39 2.62
N HIS A 106 37.43 -39.04 2.33
CA HIS A 106 36.20 -38.40 1.88
C HIS A 106 35.12 -38.26 2.99
N ASP A 107 35.46 -38.59 4.25
CA ASP A 107 34.47 -38.65 5.35
C ASP A 107 33.21 -39.42 4.94
N PHE A 108 33.42 -40.53 4.20
CA PHE A 108 32.37 -41.38 3.68
C PHE A 108 32.19 -42.61 4.57
N PRO A 109 31.08 -42.74 5.35
CA PRO A 109 30.92 -43.86 6.29
C PRO A 109 30.92 -45.19 5.60
N LEU A 110 31.88 -46.03 5.98
CA LEU A 110 32.01 -47.40 5.56
C LEU A 110 31.70 -48.32 6.74
N ILE A 111 30.65 -49.13 6.57
CA ILE A 111 30.09 -49.95 7.62
C ILE A 111 30.19 -51.42 7.16
N GLN A 112 30.63 -52.29 8.06
CA GLN A 112 30.64 -53.76 7.80
C GLN A 112 29.67 -54.46 8.72
N PHE A 113 29.00 -55.49 8.16
CA PHE A 113 28.28 -56.51 8.93
C PHE A 113 29.15 -57.75 9.00
N THR A 114 29.47 -58.16 10.24
CA THR A 114 30.33 -59.31 10.51
C THR A 114 29.60 -60.67 10.42
N ARG A 115 28.26 -60.62 10.33
CA ARG A 115 27.38 -61.79 10.12
C ARG A 115 26.39 -61.53 9.02
N THR A 116 25.83 -62.60 8.48
CA THR A 116 24.77 -62.53 7.49
C THR A 116 23.54 -61.81 8.04
N VAL A 117 23.11 -60.74 7.37
CA VAL A 117 21.95 -59.97 7.72
C VAL A 117 20.91 -59.99 6.58
N ARG A 118 19.65 -59.96 6.95
CA ARG A 118 18.60 -59.90 5.92
C ARG A 118 18.38 -58.41 5.51
N PHE A 119 18.92 -58.03 4.37
CA PHE A 119 18.77 -56.64 3.87
C PHE A 119 17.32 -56.20 3.72
N VAL A 120 16.39 -57.16 3.44
CA VAL A 120 14.95 -56.88 3.41
C VAL A 120 14.46 -56.33 4.75
N ASP A 121 14.91 -56.89 5.88
CA ASP A 121 14.47 -56.43 7.20
C ASP A 121 15.05 -55.05 7.52
N ILE A 122 16.30 -54.78 7.14
CA ILE A 122 16.94 -53.46 7.28
C ILE A 122 16.21 -52.41 6.42
N THR A 123 15.97 -52.73 5.13
CA THR A 123 15.27 -51.79 4.23
C THR A 123 13.85 -51.50 4.72
N LEU A 124 13.11 -52.51 5.18
CA LEU A 124 11.75 -52.36 5.69
C LEU A 124 11.72 -51.49 6.94
N ASP A 125 12.62 -51.72 7.89
CA ASP A 125 12.72 -50.93 9.14
C ASP A 125 13.06 -49.46 8.84
N LEU A 126 14.12 -49.22 8.05
CA LEU A 126 14.58 -47.88 7.76
C LEU A 126 13.59 -47.09 6.87
N HIS A 127 13.04 -47.70 5.83
CA HIS A 127 12.01 -47.08 5.00
C HIS A 127 10.76 -46.72 5.81
N SER A 128 10.32 -47.62 6.71
CA SER A 128 9.19 -47.32 7.58
C SER A 128 9.46 -46.13 8.46
N LEU A 129 10.67 -45.99 9.00
CA LEU A 129 11.06 -44.84 9.81
C LEU A 129 11.10 -43.52 8.99
N ILE A 130 11.74 -43.56 7.81
CA ILE A 130 11.87 -42.41 6.94
C ILE A 130 10.47 -41.94 6.49
N ILE A 131 9.62 -42.85 6.02
CA ILE A 131 8.25 -42.54 5.59
C ILE A 131 7.41 -42.03 6.77
N ASN A 132 7.50 -42.67 7.95
CA ASN A 132 6.74 -42.21 9.12
C ASN A 132 7.20 -40.84 9.61
N ARG A 133 8.51 -40.51 9.55
CA ARG A 133 9.00 -39.17 9.87
C ARG A 133 8.44 -38.14 8.90
N HIS A 134 8.51 -38.41 7.60
CA HIS A 134 7.96 -37.52 6.58
C HIS A 134 6.44 -37.32 6.74
N HIS A 135 5.72 -38.42 7.01
CA HIS A 135 4.27 -38.33 7.26
C HIS A 135 3.93 -37.47 8.50
N ARG A 136 4.69 -37.61 9.59
CA ARG A 136 4.53 -36.76 10.77
C ARG A 136 4.80 -35.29 10.47
N MET A 137 5.85 -35.00 9.70
CA MET A 137 6.17 -33.64 9.26
C MET A 137 5.00 -33.03 8.50
N LEU A 138 4.41 -33.76 7.54
CA LEU A 138 3.25 -33.30 6.78
C LEU A 138 2.00 -33.09 7.66
N GLN A 139 1.75 -33.98 8.61
CA GLN A 139 0.64 -33.83 9.55
C GLN A 139 0.80 -32.58 10.45
N GLU A 140 2.03 -32.33 10.90
CA GLU A 140 2.31 -31.14 11.71
C GLU A 140 2.19 -29.85 10.89
N LEU A 141 2.73 -29.84 9.66
CA LEU A 141 2.56 -28.74 8.72
C LEU A 141 1.08 -28.44 8.48
N GLU A 142 0.28 -29.49 8.21
CA GLU A 142 -1.16 -29.36 8.02
C GLU A 142 -1.85 -28.78 9.25
N SER A 143 -1.51 -29.26 10.44
CA SER A 143 -2.07 -28.79 11.71
C SER A 143 -1.78 -27.31 11.93
N ILE A 144 -0.53 -26.89 11.72
CA ILE A 144 -0.12 -25.49 11.90
C ILE A 144 -0.75 -24.62 10.80
N SER A 145 -0.80 -25.09 9.55
CA SER A 145 -1.45 -24.37 8.45
C SER A 145 -2.94 -24.13 8.70
N ARG A 146 -3.67 -25.13 9.20
CA ARG A 146 -5.06 -24.96 9.63
C ARG A 146 -5.20 -23.91 10.74
N GLU A 147 -4.26 -23.88 11.68
CA GLU A 147 -4.26 -22.89 12.75
C GLU A 147 -3.97 -21.47 12.19
N PHE A 148 -3.05 -21.32 11.23
CA PHE A 148 -2.86 -20.05 10.54
C PHE A 148 -4.18 -19.55 9.92
N HIS A 149 -4.87 -20.39 9.14
CA HIS A 149 -6.17 -20.02 8.57
C HIS A 149 -7.22 -19.66 9.65
N ARG A 150 -7.26 -20.40 10.77
CA ARG A 150 -8.17 -20.10 11.86
C ARG A 150 -7.87 -18.73 12.49
N LEU A 151 -6.60 -18.41 12.67
CA LEU A 151 -6.15 -17.14 13.25
C LEU A 151 -6.49 -15.95 12.36
N THR A 152 -6.45 -16.08 11.03
CA THR A 152 -6.85 -15.00 10.11
C THR A 152 -8.33 -14.64 10.17
N LEU A 153 -9.18 -15.50 10.76
CA LEU A 153 -10.58 -15.20 11.00
C LEU A 153 -10.82 -14.41 12.29
N THR A 154 -9.79 -14.17 13.08
CA THR A 154 -9.88 -13.43 14.34
C THR A 154 -9.39 -11.99 14.19
N SER A 155 -9.68 -11.13 15.17
CA SER A 155 -9.08 -9.79 15.23
C SER A 155 -7.55 -9.89 15.37
N GLN A 156 -6.82 -9.06 14.63
CA GLN A 156 -5.36 -9.08 14.58
C GLN A 156 -4.76 -10.42 14.10
N GLY A 157 -5.40 -11.06 13.13
CA GLY A 157 -5.02 -12.37 12.63
C GLY A 157 -3.57 -12.42 12.15
N THR A 158 -3.15 -11.44 11.34
CA THR A 158 -1.76 -11.31 10.85
C THR A 158 -0.74 -11.35 11.99
N LEU A 159 -0.96 -10.59 13.07
CA LEU A 159 -0.04 -10.59 14.22
C LEU A 159 0.06 -11.97 14.90
N LYS A 160 -1.08 -12.63 15.06
CA LYS A 160 -1.15 -13.96 15.67
C LYS A 160 -0.49 -15.04 14.80
N VAL A 161 -0.66 -14.96 13.49
CA VAL A 161 0.02 -15.86 12.53
C VAL A 161 1.54 -15.69 12.63
N LEU A 162 2.04 -14.46 12.65
CA LEU A 162 3.48 -14.18 12.79
C LEU A 162 4.04 -14.66 14.15
N GLN A 163 3.28 -14.49 15.23
CA GLN A 163 3.66 -15.03 16.55
C GLN A 163 3.71 -16.57 16.55
N LEU A 164 2.73 -17.22 15.93
CA LEU A 164 2.71 -18.68 15.83
C LEU A 164 3.86 -19.18 14.95
N LEU A 165 4.15 -18.51 13.80
CA LEU A 165 5.28 -18.82 12.94
C LEU A 165 6.60 -18.74 13.71
N CYS A 166 6.84 -17.64 14.43
CA CYS A 166 8.00 -17.46 15.29
C CYS A 166 8.13 -18.58 16.34
N LYS A 167 7.03 -18.97 16.98
CA LYS A 167 7.01 -20.04 17.99
C LYS A 167 7.30 -21.42 17.39
N SER A 168 6.76 -21.71 16.20
CA SER A 168 6.91 -23.01 15.53
C SER A 168 8.30 -23.19 14.94
N THR A 169 8.88 -22.17 14.33
CA THR A 169 10.23 -22.21 13.73
C THR A 169 11.34 -21.89 14.73
N ARG A 170 11.01 -21.28 15.89
CA ARG A 170 11.97 -20.77 16.88
C ARG A 170 13.01 -19.81 16.28
N THR A 171 12.62 -19.08 15.28
CA THR A 171 13.46 -18.10 14.57
C THR A 171 12.94 -16.69 14.78
N GLN A 172 13.80 -15.70 14.54
CA GLN A 172 13.38 -14.31 14.51
C GLN A 172 12.58 -14.07 13.23
N ILE A 173 11.34 -13.59 13.39
CA ILE A 173 10.47 -13.18 12.27
C ILE A 173 10.42 -11.67 12.21
N VAL A 174 10.57 -11.11 11.00
CA VAL A 174 10.38 -9.68 10.71
C VAL A 174 9.31 -9.56 9.63
N TYR A 175 8.32 -8.74 9.89
CA TYR A 175 7.24 -8.45 8.95
C TYR A 175 7.34 -7.00 8.48
N MET A 176 7.50 -6.81 7.19
CA MET A 176 7.70 -5.53 6.53
C MET A 176 6.53 -5.23 5.62
N GLN A 177 5.71 -4.25 5.98
CA GLN A 177 4.68 -3.71 5.07
C GLN A 177 5.29 -2.66 4.14
N LEU A 178 4.83 -2.57 2.90
CA LEU A 178 5.26 -1.52 1.95
C LEU A 178 4.92 -0.12 2.47
N GLN A 179 3.82 0.01 3.23
CA GLN A 179 3.41 1.24 3.90
C GLN A 179 3.15 0.93 5.38
N GLY A 180 4.15 1.11 6.24
CA GLY A 180 3.99 0.84 7.66
C GLY A 180 5.30 0.69 8.41
N LYS A 181 5.18 0.54 9.74
CA LYS A 181 6.35 0.27 10.57
C LYS A 181 6.64 -1.24 10.57
N PRO A 182 7.91 -1.64 10.52
CA PRO A 182 8.30 -3.04 10.63
C PRO A 182 7.90 -3.63 11.98
N LEU A 183 7.52 -4.92 11.97
CA LEU A 183 7.16 -5.67 13.17
C LEU A 183 8.16 -6.81 13.38
N PHE A 184 8.62 -6.97 14.62
CA PHE A 184 9.63 -7.95 15.01
C PHE A 184 9.05 -8.96 16.02
N PHE A 185 9.23 -10.27 15.76
CA PHE A 185 8.78 -11.38 16.61
C PHE A 185 9.92 -12.37 16.86
N PRO A 186 10.43 -12.48 18.11
CA PRO A 186 10.15 -11.62 19.26
C PRO A 186 10.61 -10.17 19.02
N ALA A 187 10.16 -9.24 19.89
CA ALA A 187 10.59 -7.84 19.80
C ALA A 187 12.12 -7.73 19.95
N LEU A 188 12.75 -6.92 19.12
CA LEU A 188 14.18 -6.66 19.14
C LEU A 188 14.49 -5.25 19.66
N PRO A 189 15.65 -5.06 20.34
CA PRO A 189 16.15 -3.73 20.66
C PRO A 189 16.40 -2.90 19.40
N PRO A 190 16.27 -1.56 19.46
CA PRO A 190 16.47 -0.69 18.27
C PRO A 190 17.83 -0.87 17.58
N GLU A 191 18.88 -1.17 18.36
CA GLU A 191 20.24 -1.39 17.86
C GLU A 191 20.34 -2.62 16.95
N GLU A 192 19.55 -3.66 17.21
CA GLU A 192 19.51 -4.89 16.42
C GLU A 192 18.52 -4.79 15.23
N GLN A 193 17.56 -3.86 15.28
CA GLN A 193 16.61 -3.65 14.21
C GLN A 193 17.26 -3.01 12.99
N GLN A 194 18.10 -1.98 13.19
CA GLN A 194 18.68 -1.18 12.10
C GLN A 194 19.47 -2.00 11.08
N PRO A 195 20.35 -2.94 11.50
CA PRO A 195 21.10 -3.77 10.53
C PRO A 195 20.19 -4.66 9.66
N LEU A 196 19.09 -5.19 10.24
CA LEU A 196 18.12 -6.00 9.48
C LEU A 196 17.31 -5.15 8.49
N LEU A 197 16.99 -3.91 8.85
CA LEU A 197 16.29 -2.98 7.96
C LEU A 197 17.18 -2.57 6.79
N SER A 198 18.44 -2.24 7.03
CA SER A 198 19.40 -1.90 5.95
C SER A 198 19.65 -3.08 5.02
N PHE A 199 19.70 -4.31 5.56
CA PHE A 199 19.78 -5.51 4.73
C PHE A 199 18.54 -5.68 3.86
N PHE A 200 17.35 -5.45 4.43
CA PHE A 200 16.09 -5.54 3.69
C PHE A 200 16.03 -4.50 2.58
N GLU A 201 16.40 -3.24 2.84
CA GLU A 201 16.41 -2.17 1.84
C GLU A 201 17.28 -2.54 0.64
N ALA A 202 18.52 -3.02 0.88
CA ALA A 202 19.40 -3.48 -0.18
C ALA A 202 18.86 -4.69 -0.95
N PHE A 203 18.15 -5.60 -0.27
CA PHE A 203 17.63 -6.81 -0.88
C PHE A 203 16.26 -6.61 -1.56
N SER A 204 15.49 -5.62 -1.13
CA SER A 204 14.16 -5.32 -1.70
C SER A 204 14.23 -4.89 -3.17
N GLU A 205 15.31 -4.23 -3.59
CA GLU A 205 15.56 -3.87 -4.98
C GLU A 205 15.71 -5.11 -5.88
N GLU A 206 16.35 -6.18 -5.37
CA GLU A 206 16.48 -7.46 -6.10
C GLU A 206 15.13 -8.22 -6.19
N MET A 207 14.19 -7.90 -5.29
CA MET A 207 12.89 -8.55 -5.21
C MET A 207 11.81 -7.85 -6.04
N GLU A 208 12.13 -6.73 -6.69
CA GLU A 208 11.21 -6.07 -7.63
C GLU A 208 10.88 -7.01 -8.79
N GLY A 209 9.58 -7.31 -8.96
CA GLY A 209 9.08 -8.24 -9.98
C GLY A 209 9.02 -9.71 -9.58
N VAL A 210 9.44 -10.07 -8.35
CA VAL A 210 9.24 -11.43 -7.85
C VAL A 210 7.77 -11.64 -7.47
N GLN A 211 7.18 -12.67 -8.03
CA GLN A 211 5.78 -13.00 -7.76
C GLN A 211 5.57 -13.54 -6.34
N PRO A 212 4.42 -13.25 -5.70
CA PRO A 212 4.13 -13.68 -4.33
C PRO A 212 4.12 -15.20 -4.12
N ASP A 213 3.89 -15.99 -5.17
CA ASP A 213 3.87 -17.46 -5.14
C ASP A 213 5.26 -18.09 -5.28
N ALA A 214 6.30 -17.30 -5.58
CA ALA A 214 7.67 -17.80 -5.68
C ALA A 214 8.13 -18.44 -4.35
N ALA A 215 9.02 -19.44 -4.43
CA ALA A 215 9.64 -20.04 -3.27
C ALA A 215 10.39 -19.00 -2.42
N PRO A 216 10.57 -19.24 -1.10
CA PRO A 216 11.34 -18.32 -0.27
C PRO A 216 12.76 -18.12 -0.78
N HIS A 217 13.20 -16.87 -0.89
CA HIS A 217 14.55 -16.53 -1.28
C HIS A 217 15.48 -16.60 -0.08
N ILE A 218 16.56 -17.39 -0.21
CA ILE A 218 17.51 -17.63 0.89
C ILE A 218 18.80 -16.88 0.62
N ARG A 219 19.28 -16.09 1.60
CA ARG A 219 20.53 -15.34 1.56
C ARG A 219 21.31 -15.47 2.86
N GLU A 220 22.61 -15.43 2.76
CA GLU A 220 23.50 -15.36 3.93
C GLU A 220 23.61 -13.93 4.43
N TYR A 221 23.57 -13.77 5.76
CA TYR A 221 23.70 -12.51 6.47
C TYR A 221 24.65 -12.68 7.65
N GLY A 222 25.94 -12.42 7.45
CA GLY A 222 26.98 -12.69 8.42
C GLY A 222 27.06 -14.17 8.77
N HIS A 223 26.79 -14.50 10.02
CA HIS A 223 26.74 -15.90 10.50
C HIS A 223 25.32 -16.50 10.46
N LYS A 224 24.35 -15.74 9.99
CA LYS A 224 22.92 -16.14 9.92
C LYS A 224 22.50 -16.32 8.48
N THR A 225 21.40 -17.01 8.30
CA THR A 225 20.74 -17.14 7.01
C THR A 225 19.35 -16.52 7.09
N ILE A 226 18.99 -15.70 6.11
CA ILE A 226 17.67 -15.08 6.02
C ILE A 226 16.91 -15.74 4.87
N ALA A 227 15.70 -16.23 5.19
CA ALA A 227 14.71 -16.61 4.20
C ALA A 227 13.69 -15.49 4.08
N LEU A 228 13.52 -14.94 2.88
CA LEU A 228 12.59 -13.85 2.59
C LEU A 228 11.48 -14.38 1.69
N LYS A 229 10.24 -14.09 2.08
CA LYS A 229 9.04 -14.45 1.32
C LYS A 229 8.17 -13.22 1.09
N PRO A 230 7.81 -12.88 -0.16
CA PRO A 230 6.81 -11.86 -0.44
C PRO A 230 5.41 -12.33 0.00
N VAL A 231 4.59 -11.39 0.45
CA VAL A 231 3.20 -11.60 0.85
C VAL A 231 2.32 -10.74 -0.05
N GLY A 232 1.46 -11.39 -0.83
CA GLY A 232 0.61 -10.68 -1.78
C GLY A 232 -0.30 -11.63 -2.55
N ALA A 233 -1.07 -11.09 -3.47
CA ALA A 233 -1.94 -11.82 -4.39
C ALA A 233 -2.18 -10.98 -5.65
N LEU A 234 -2.71 -11.60 -6.72
CA LEU A 234 -3.03 -10.95 -7.99
C LEU A 234 -1.82 -10.17 -8.56
N ASP A 235 -0.66 -10.82 -8.56
CA ASP A 235 0.63 -10.27 -9.03
C ASP A 235 1.09 -9.00 -8.30
N GLN A 236 0.51 -8.70 -7.12
CA GLN A 236 0.88 -7.57 -6.29
C GLN A 236 1.47 -8.04 -4.96
N THR A 237 2.65 -7.55 -4.63
CA THR A 237 3.26 -7.72 -3.31
C THR A 237 2.83 -6.58 -2.40
N TRP A 238 2.39 -6.91 -1.17
CA TRP A 238 1.91 -5.95 -0.17
C TRP A 238 2.79 -5.86 1.07
N ALA A 239 3.51 -6.94 1.33
CA ALA A 239 4.43 -7.05 2.47
C ALA A 239 5.48 -8.13 2.21
N TYR A 240 6.45 -8.22 3.12
CA TYR A 240 7.47 -9.26 3.14
C TYR A 240 7.57 -9.87 4.53
N ILE A 241 7.86 -11.18 4.59
CA ILE A 241 8.21 -11.87 5.82
C ILE A 241 9.66 -12.31 5.70
N LEU A 242 10.49 -11.89 6.66
CA LEU A 242 11.87 -12.34 6.79
C LEU A 242 11.95 -13.31 7.97
N MET A 243 12.53 -14.47 7.74
CA MET A 243 12.85 -15.46 8.77
C MET A 243 14.37 -15.51 8.93
N VAL A 244 14.87 -15.11 10.08
CA VAL A 244 16.31 -15.03 10.38
C VAL A 244 16.72 -16.27 11.19
N CYS A 245 17.48 -17.16 10.53
CA CYS A 245 17.92 -18.44 11.10
C CYS A 245 19.41 -18.40 11.47
N ASN A 246 19.80 -19.14 12.50
CA ASN A 246 21.21 -19.32 12.86
C ASN A 246 21.93 -20.38 11.99
N HIS A 247 21.18 -21.13 11.20
CA HIS A 247 21.64 -22.16 10.27
C HIS A 247 20.78 -22.11 9.00
N LYS A 248 21.15 -22.86 7.99
CA LYS A 248 20.35 -22.95 6.76
C LYS A 248 18.93 -23.44 7.07
N PRO A 249 17.86 -22.72 6.62
CA PRO A 249 16.48 -23.13 6.84
C PRO A 249 16.22 -24.53 6.33
N GLN A 250 15.49 -25.32 7.10
CA GLN A 250 15.06 -26.65 6.68
C GLN A 250 13.83 -26.56 5.77
N GLU A 251 13.53 -27.64 5.05
CA GLU A 251 12.35 -27.72 4.18
C GLU A 251 11.06 -27.38 4.93
N PHE A 252 10.90 -27.89 6.14
CA PHE A 252 9.76 -27.60 7.01
C PHE A 252 9.60 -26.12 7.32
N ASP A 253 10.69 -25.42 7.63
CA ASP A 253 10.68 -23.98 7.93
C ASP A 253 10.22 -23.17 6.70
N CYS A 254 10.71 -23.55 5.52
CA CYS A 254 10.31 -22.91 4.25
C CYS A 254 8.83 -23.13 3.94
N LEU A 255 8.31 -24.36 4.15
CA LEU A 255 6.90 -24.68 3.95
C LEU A 255 5.99 -23.96 4.94
N LEU A 256 6.41 -23.81 6.21
CA LEU A 256 5.68 -23.02 7.20
C LEU A 256 5.67 -21.52 6.82
N LEU A 257 6.80 -20.99 6.38
CA LEU A 257 6.91 -19.60 5.94
C LEU A 257 5.98 -19.34 4.75
N ASP A 258 5.93 -20.25 3.80
CA ASP A 258 5.05 -20.21 2.64
C ASP A 258 3.57 -20.24 3.05
N SER A 259 3.18 -21.19 3.90
CA SER A 259 1.82 -21.31 4.42
C SER A 259 1.38 -20.07 5.23
N ALA A 260 2.28 -19.50 6.04
CA ALA A 260 2.02 -18.27 6.79
C ALA A 260 1.83 -17.08 5.83
N SER A 261 2.69 -16.94 4.82
CA SER A 261 2.60 -15.87 3.83
C SER A 261 1.27 -15.91 3.07
N LEU A 262 0.84 -17.10 2.63
CA LEU A 262 -0.43 -17.31 1.95
C LEU A 262 -1.63 -16.97 2.85
N SER A 263 -1.60 -17.40 4.12
CA SER A 263 -2.67 -17.10 5.08
C SER A 263 -2.79 -15.60 5.36
N ILE A 264 -1.67 -14.90 5.50
CA ILE A 264 -1.64 -13.44 5.67
C ILE A 264 -2.09 -12.73 4.40
N ALA A 265 -1.67 -13.19 3.22
CA ALA A 265 -2.12 -12.63 1.95
C ALA A 265 -3.65 -12.71 1.80
N GLN A 266 -4.26 -13.84 2.16
CA GLN A 266 -5.72 -14.01 2.16
C GLN A 266 -6.42 -13.04 3.12
N GLU A 267 -5.89 -12.82 4.32
CA GLU A 267 -6.43 -11.84 5.27
C GLU A 267 -6.33 -10.41 4.72
N LEU A 268 -5.16 -10.03 4.18
CA LEU A 268 -4.96 -8.72 3.58
C LEU A 268 -5.88 -8.50 2.39
N LEU A 269 -6.02 -9.48 1.50
CA LEU A 269 -6.93 -9.42 0.36
C LEU A 269 -8.38 -9.23 0.82
N ARG A 270 -8.82 -10.02 1.82
CA ARG A 270 -10.16 -9.90 2.38
C ARG A 270 -10.38 -8.52 3.00
N THR A 271 -9.44 -8.02 3.77
CA THR A 271 -9.54 -6.70 4.41
C THR A 271 -9.64 -5.60 3.35
N ARG A 272 -8.77 -5.61 2.34
CA ARG A 272 -8.81 -4.67 1.21
C ARG A 272 -10.14 -4.73 0.47
N TYR A 273 -10.61 -5.93 0.14
CA TYR A 273 -11.91 -6.11 -0.53
C TYR A 273 -13.07 -5.57 0.29
N MET A 274 -13.07 -5.79 1.62
CA MET A 274 -14.11 -5.25 2.51
C MET A 274 -14.05 -3.73 2.60
N GLU A 275 -12.85 -3.15 2.64
CA GLU A 275 -12.64 -1.71 2.61
C GLU A 275 -13.09 -1.11 1.27
N GLU A 276 -12.68 -1.67 0.14
CA GLU A 276 -13.14 -1.24 -1.19
C GLU A 276 -14.66 -1.33 -1.33
N ARG A 277 -15.25 -2.43 -0.90
CA ARG A 277 -16.73 -2.60 -0.94
C ARG A 277 -17.43 -1.57 -0.06
N LYS A 278 -16.87 -1.27 1.11
CA LYS A 278 -17.40 -0.22 2.00
C LYS A 278 -17.31 1.14 1.33
N LEU A 279 -16.16 1.46 0.72
CA LEU A 279 -15.93 2.71 0.00
C LEU A 279 -16.84 2.81 -1.23
N PHE A 280 -17.00 1.73 -1.99
CA PHE A 280 -17.90 1.69 -3.13
C PHE A 280 -19.37 1.88 -2.73
N SER A 281 -19.81 1.19 -1.67
CA SER A 281 -21.15 1.38 -1.14
C SER A 281 -21.38 2.81 -0.66
N GLU A 282 -20.38 3.40 0.05
CA GLU A 282 -20.43 4.78 0.51
C GLU A 282 -20.51 5.75 -0.68
N ASN A 283 -19.70 5.53 -1.71
CA ASN A 283 -19.69 6.34 -2.93
C ASN A 283 -21.08 6.39 -3.59
N LEU A 284 -21.75 5.22 -3.72
CA LEU A 284 -23.08 5.13 -4.33
C LEU A 284 -24.15 5.92 -3.57
N TRP A 285 -24.27 5.74 -2.26
CA TRP A 285 -25.35 6.41 -1.53
C TRP A 285 -25.05 7.89 -1.27
N VAL A 286 -23.78 8.28 -1.16
CA VAL A 286 -23.39 9.70 -1.12
C VAL A 286 -23.72 10.38 -2.44
N ASP A 287 -23.47 9.73 -3.60
CA ASP A 287 -23.88 10.26 -4.92
C ASP A 287 -25.42 10.42 -5.02
N GLU A 288 -26.19 9.47 -4.49
CA GLU A 288 -27.65 9.61 -4.43
C GLU A 288 -28.09 10.82 -3.59
N LEU A 289 -27.43 11.06 -2.44
CA LEU A 289 -27.69 12.23 -1.58
C LEU A 289 -27.40 13.54 -2.31
N VAL A 290 -26.20 13.70 -2.86
CA VAL A 290 -25.78 14.96 -3.48
C VAL A 290 -26.51 15.21 -4.79
N SER A 291 -26.96 14.17 -5.50
CA SER A 291 -27.78 14.32 -6.73
C SER A 291 -29.26 14.60 -6.46
N GLY A 292 -29.71 14.61 -5.19
CA GLY A 292 -31.10 14.88 -4.82
C GLY A 292 -32.05 13.70 -4.98
N ARG A 293 -31.56 12.51 -5.30
CA ARG A 293 -32.38 11.28 -5.45
C ARG A 293 -32.68 10.60 -4.13
N GLY A 294 -31.95 10.92 -3.08
CA GLY A 294 -32.05 10.33 -1.74
C GLY A 294 -32.90 11.17 -0.77
N GLN A 295 -34.16 11.48 -1.10
CA GLN A 295 -35.03 12.29 -0.22
C GLN A 295 -35.87 11.47 0.76
N ASP A 296 -35.95 10.14 0.65
CA ASP A 296 -36.71 9.28 1.53
C ASP A 296 -35.83 8.81 2.70
N ASP A 297 -36.23 9.23 3.92
CA ASP A 297 -35.54 8.85 5.18
C ASP A 297 -35.47 7.33 5.39
N ASN A 298 -36.48 6.56 4.95
CA ASN A 298 -36.48 5.10 5.10
C ASN A 298 -35.44 4.44 4.18
N ARG A 299 -35.27 4.96 2.95
CA ARG A 299 -34.27 4.52 2.03
C ARG A 299 -32.85 4.86 2.54
N LEU A 300 -32.67 6.07 3.06
CA LEU A 300 -31.42 6.51 3.66
C LEU A 300 -31.03 5.67 4.88
N LYS A 301 -31.98 5.32 5.75
CA LYS A 301 -31.77 4.39 6.88
C LYS A 301 -31.24 3.03 6.40
N GLY A 302 -31.80 2.52 5.31
CA GLY A 302 -31.36 1.25 4.72
C GLY A 302 -29.93 1.32 4.16
N LEU A 303 -29.53 2.44 3.59
CA LEU A 303 -28.21 2.65 2.97
C LEU A 303 -27.12 2.95 4.00
N VAL A 304 -27.41 3.84 4.97
CA VAL A 304 -26.44 4.26 6.01
C VAL A 304 -26.34 3.22 7.14
N GLY A 305 -27.42 2.44 7.35
CA GLY A 305 -27.45 1.40 8.37
C GLY A 305 -27.67 1.93 9.80
N PRO A 306 -27.18 1.20 10.84
CA PRO A 306 -27.46 1.49 12.26
C PRO A 306 -27.06 2.90 12.71
N ASP A 307 -26.04 3.46 12.08
CA ASP A 307 -25.48 4.78 12.43
C ASP A 307 -26.33 5.96 11.90
N PHE A 308 -27.39 5.70 11.14
CA PHE A 308 -28.18 6.75 10.47
C PHE A 308 -28.63 7.87 11.43
N ASN A 309 -29.21 7.52 12.57
CA ASN A 309 -29.73 8.52 13.50
C ASN A 309 -28.62 9.44 14.02
N VAL A 310 -27.43 8.87 14.33
CA VAL A 310 -26.28 9.63 14.81
C VAL A 310 -25.74 10.54 13.70
N VAL A 311 -25.55 10.00 12.51
CA VAL A 311 -25.02 10.73 11.35
C VAL A 311 -25.95 11.84 10.89
N ASN A 312 -27.27 11.60 10.92
CA ASN A 312 -28.28 12.56 10.48
C ASN A 312 -28.44 13.78 11.42
N GLU A 313 -28.08 13.62 12.69
CA GLU A 313 -28.14 14.73 13.67
C GLU A 313 -26.84 15.57 13.70
N LEU A 314 -25.76 15.07 13.17
CA LEU A 314 -24.50 15.80 13.12
C LEU A 314 -24.59 16.97 12.14
N PRO A 315 -24.04 18.15 12.51
CA PRO A 315 -23.84 19.21 11.55
C PRO A 315 -22.78 18.80 10.53
N TYR A 316 -22.96 19.20 9.28
CA TYR A 316 -22.00 18.93 8.22
C TYR A 316 -21.89 20.09 7.24
N ARG A 317 -20.81 20.07 6.44
CA ARG A 317 -20.62 20.90 5.27
C ARG A 317 -20.30 20.02 4.08
N VAL A 318 -20.77 20.43 2.91
CA VAL A 318 -20.42 19.76 1.65
C VAL A 318 -19.25 20.51 1.03
N CYS A 319 -18.19 19.77 0.73
CA CYS A 319 -17.01 20.27 0.03
C CYS A 319 -16.98 19.65 -1.37
N LEU A 320 -16.86 20.47 -2.40
CA LEU A 320 -16.62 20.03 -3.77
C LEU A 320 -15.17 20.39 -4.14
N ILE A 321 -14.35 19.36 -4.30
CA ILE A 321 -12.93 19.51 -4.60
C ILE A 321 -12.73 19.18 -6.08
N GLU A 322 -12.26 20.13 -6.84
CA GLU A 322 -11.88 19.99 -8.25
C GLU A 322 -10.37 19.89 -8.36
N ILE A 323 -9.92 18.94 -9.17
CA ILE A 323 -8.51 18.73 -9.42
C ILE A 323 -8.18 19.41 -10.74
N GLU A 324 -7.46 20.53 -10.66
CA GLU A 324 -6.93 21.20 -11.83
C GLU A 324 -5.57 20.61 -12.22
N ASN A 325 -5.45 20.23 -13.49
CA ASN A 325 -4.19 19.75 -14.04
C ASN A 325 -3.41 20.95 -14.58
N PRO A 326 -2.19 21.25 -14.13
CA PRO A 326 -1.34 22.25 -14.77
C PRO A 326 -1.09 21.85 -16.23
N ARG A 327 -1.22 22.80 -17.14
CA ARG A 327 -1.34 22.64 -18.61
C ARG A 327 -0.23 21.88 -19.35
N ASP A 328 0.80 21.33 -18.67
CA ASP A 328 2.00 20.76 -19.31
C ASP A 328 2.37 19.32 -18.93
N VAL A 329 1.66 18.66 -18.06
CA VAL A 329 1.91 17.24 -17.81
C VAL A 329 1.14 16.44 -18.86
N LYS A 330 1.82 16.01 -19.92
CA LYS A 330 1.34 14.96 -20.84
C LYS A 330 1.20 13.67 -20.03
N TRP A 331 0.08 13.51 -19.38
CA TRP A 331 -0.31 12.24 -18.83
C TRP A 331 -0.60 11.30 -20.01
N ASN A 332 0.40 10.48 -20.38
CA ASN A 332 0.18 9.29 -21.20
C ASN A 332 -0.50 8.21 -20.35
N SER A 333 -1.43 8.60 -19.51
CA SER A 333 -2.03 7.73 -18.52
C SER A 333 -3.32 7.15 -19.05
N SER A 334 -3.38 5.85 -18.98
CA SER A 334 -4.61 5.07 -19.12
C SER A 334 -5.65 5.52 -18.07
N GLU A 335 -6.95 5.30 -18.32
CA GLU A 335 -8.03 5.55 -17.34
C GLU A 335 -7.71 4.96 -15.96
N ASN A 336 -6.96 3.85 -15.90
CA ASN A 336 -6.53 3.18 -14.68
C ASN A 336 -5.61 4.04 -13.77
N ASP A 337 -4.76 4.90 -14.33
CA ASP A 337 -3.86 5.74 -13.51
C ASP A 337 -4.64 6.85 -12.79
N TRP A 338 -5.66 7.37 -13.44
CA TRP A 338 -6.52 8.39 -12.85
C TRP A 338 -7.37 7.86 -11.69
N GLU A 339 -7.94 6.66 -11.86
CA GLU A 339 -8.67 5.98 -10.78
C GLU A 339 -7.76 5.70 -9.58
N SER A 340 -6.51 5.29 -9.82
CA SER A 340 -5.52 5.06 -8.76
C SER A 340 -5.19 6.34 -7.99
N ILE A 341 -4.98 7.48 -8.68
CA ILE A 341 -4.68 8.77 -8.05
C ILE A 341 -5.86 9.25 -7.21
N THR A 342 -7.06 9.18 -7.75
CA THR A 342 -8.27 9.64 -7.05
C THR A 342 -8.61 8.77 -5.85
N PHE A 343 -8.39 7.46 -5.94
CA PHE A 343 -8.50 6.54 -4.81
C PHE A 343 -7.48 6.90 -3.72
N HIS A 344 -6.22 7.09 -4.09
CA HIS A 344 -5.17 7.47 -3.14
C HIS A 344 -5.45 8.82 -2.47
N LEU A 345 -5.89 9.82 -3.24
CA LEU A 345 -6.31 11.12 -2.71
C LEU A 345 -7.48 10.98 -1.73
N SER A 346 -8.43 10.08 -1.99
CA SER A 346 -9.56 9.83 -1.08
C SER A 346 -9.13 9.27 0.26
N LEU A 347 -8.10 8.40 0.29
CA LEU A 347 -7.54 7.85 1.54
C LEU A 347 -6.80 8.92 2.36
N ILE A 348 -5.99 9.73 1.69
CA ILE A 348 -5.28 10.85 2.34
C ILE A 348 -6.29 11.85 2.92
N LEU A 349 -7.32 12.17 2.16
CA LEU A 349 -8.39 13.08 2.56
C LEU A 349 -9.10 12.56 3.81
N ARG A 350 -9.42 11.26 3.89
CA ARG A 350 -9.98 10.63 5.10
C ARG A 350 -9.08 10.83 6.31
N SER A 351 -7.82 10.50 6.18
CA SER A 351 -6.84 10.64 7.28
C SER A 351 -6.73 12.07 7.79
N ILE A 352 -6.69 13.05 6.87
CA ILE A 352 -6.61 14.46 7.24
C ILE A 352 -7.89 14.91 7.95
N PHE A 353 -9.07 14.63 7.39
CA PHE A 353 -10.34 15.05 7.99
C PHE A 353 -10.53 14.45 9.38
N GLU A 354 -10.24 13.16 9.57
CA GLU A 354 -10.30 12.48 10.85
C GLU A 354 -9.35 13.11 11.89
N LYS A 355 -8.15 13.51 11.50
CA LYS A 355 -7.20 14.25 12.35
C LYS A 355 -7.82 15.53 12.92
N TYR A 356 -8.68 16.21 12.14
CA TYR A 356 -9.39 17.41 12.58
C TYR A 356 -10.78 17.11 13.15
N SER A 357 -11.07 15.88 13.57
CA SER A 357 -12.36 15.44 14.14
C SER A 357 -13.55 15.69 13.19
N LEU A 358 -13.34 15.47 11.91
CA LEU A 358 -14.35 15.48 10.87
C LEU A 358 -14.46 14.07 10.29
N ARG A 359 -15.68 13.53 10.17
CA ARG A 359 -15.93 12.24 9.47
C ARG A 359 -16.31 12.55 8.03
N PRO A 360 -15.45 12.25 7.05
CA PRO A 360 -15.76 12.50 5.65
C PRO A 360 -16.60 11.34 5.07
N LEU A 361 -17.64 11.67 4.32
CA LEU A 361 -18.35 10.77 3.43
C LEU A 361 -18.04 11.23 2.01
N ILE A 362 -17.41 10.36 1.20
CA ILE A 362 -16.79 10.75 -0.04
C ILE A 362 -17.50 10.07 -1.21
N THR A 363 -17.77 10.84 -2.29
CA THR A 363 -18.10 10.32 -3.61
C THR A 363 -17.23 10.96 -4.67
N LEU A 364 -16.88 10.15 -5.66
CA LEU A 364 -16.05 10.57 -6.79
C LEU A 364 -16.87 10.51 -8.06
N LYS A 365 -16.88 11.62 -8.80
CA LYS A 365 -17.55 11.69 -10.10
C LYS A 365 -16.91 12.75 -11.00
N ASN A 366 -16.59 12.40 -12.24
CA ASN A 366 -16.11 13.32 -13.27
C ASN A 366 -14.96 14.23 -12.79
N ASN A 367 -13.86 13.66 -12.26
CA ASN A 367 -12.69 14.37 -11.73
C ASN A 367 -12.99 15.31 -10.54
N ARG A 368 -14.15 15.16 -9.89
CA ARG A 368 -14.56 15.95 -8.72
C ARG A 368 -14.79 15.04 -7.54
N LEU A 369 -14.14 15.37 -6.43
CA LEU A 369 -14.39 14.73 -5.16
C LEU A 369 -15.43 15.55 -4.40
N THR A 370 -16.56 14.92 -4.09
CA THR A 370 -17.56 15.52 -3.22
C THR A 370 -17.43 14.89 -1.84
N VAL A 371 -17.28 15.72 -0.83
CA VAL A 371 -17.07 15.30 0.55
C VAL A 371 -18.17 15.92 1.43
N ILE A 372 -18.97 15.08 2.09
CA ILE A 372 -19.83 15.51 3.18
C ILE A 372 -19.02 15.41 4.48
N ALA A 373 -18.52 16.52 4.97
CA ALA A 373 -17.68 16.61 6.17
C ALA A 373 -18.57 16.73 7.42
N LEU A 374 -18.83 15.60 8.09
CA LEU A 374 -19.61 15.54 9.32
C LEU A 374 -18.76 16.02 10.51
N ASP A 375 -19.31 16.90 11.30
CA ASP A 375 -18.69 17.42 12.52
C ASP A 375 -18.98 16.48 13.69
N ILE A 376 -18.00 15.65 14.08
CA ILE A 376 -18.22 14.63 15.11
C ILE A 376 -18.21 15.22 16.50
N GLN A 377 -17.36 16.22 16.77
CA GLN A 377 -17.28 16.89 18.06
C GLN A 377 -16.28 18.04 18.04
N SER A 378 -16.52 19.16 18.79
CA SER A 378 -15.42 20.05 19.00
C SER A 378 -15.54 21.15 20.03
N LYS A 379 -14.39 21.41 20.61
CA LYS A 379 -14.11 22.64 21.37
C LYS A 379 -13.88 23.84 20.45
N LEU A 380 -13.59 23.61 19.15
CA LEU A 380 -13.33 24.65 18.13
C LEU A 380 -14.47 24.68 17.09
N PRO A 381 -14.75 25.85 16.48
CA PRO A 381 -15.77 25.97 15.43
C PRO A 381 -15.46 25.03 14.24
N GLY A 382 -16.48 24.27 13.77
CA GLY A 382 -16.32 23.32 12.69
C GLY A 382 -15.78 23.92 11.39
N LYS A 383 -16.09 25.19 11.10
CA LYS A 383 -15.54 25.93 9.95
C LYS A 383 -14.03 26.05 10.01
N LEU A 384 -13.48 26.46 11.16
CA LEU A 384 -12.02 26.62 11.35
C LEU A 384 -11.29 25.30 11.17
N ARG A 385 -11.81 24.21 11.72
CA ARG A 385 -11.21 22.88 11.60
C ARG A 385 -11.26 22.38 10.16
N LEU A 386 -12.37 22.59 9.47
CA LEU A 386 -12.50 22.26 8.06
C LEU A 386 -11.51 23.06 7.21
N GLN A 387 -11.36 24.35 7.47
CA GLN A 387 -10.37 25.17 6.78
C GLN A 387 -8.95 24.64 6.99
N GLN A 388 -8.58 24.33 8.25
CA GLN A 388 -7.27 23.75 8.57
C GLN A 388 -7.05 22.37 7.88
N ALA A 389 -8.11 21.56 7.78
CA ALA A 389 -8.04 20.29 7.06
C ALA A 389 -7.81 20.50 5.56
N LEU A 390 -8.53 21.43 4.94
CA LEU A 390 -8.38 21.76 3.52
C LEU A 390 -7.03 22.44 3.22
N ASP A 391 -6.55 23.33 4.11
CA ASP A 391 -5.22 23.92 4.00
C ASP A 391 -4.12 22.85 4.09
N SER A 392 -4.28 21.87 5.00
CA SER A 392 -3.35 20.74 5.10
C SER A 392 -3.35 19.88 3.84
N LEU A 393 -4.50 19.72 3.18
CA LEU A 393 -4.62 18.98 1.91
C LEU A 393 -3.85 19.68 0.78
N GLN A 394 -3.86 21.02 0.73
CA GLN A 394 -3.12 21.79 -0.28
C GLN A 394 -1.59 21.74 -0.11
N HIS A 395 -1.12 21.41 1.10
CA HIS A 395 0.31 21.36 1.42
C HIS A 395 0.90 19.95 1.36
N ILE A 396 0.17 18.97 0.83
CA ILE A 396 0.69 17.60 0.64
C ILE A 396 1.70 17.60 -0.51
N ARG A 397 2.98 17.85 -0.16
CA ARG A 397 4.11 17.81 -1.11
C ARG A 397 4.93 16.53 -1.03
N SER A 398 4.60 15.63 -0.11
CA SER A 398 5.38 14.42 0.18
C SER A 398 5.13 13.25 -0.77
N ASP A 399 4.10 13.33 -1.62
CA ASP A 399 3.79 12.28 -2.58
C ASP A 399 4.12 12.77 -3.99
N GLU A 400 5.08 12.12 -4.66
CA GLU A 400 5.51 12.48 -6.03
C GLU A 400 4.34 12.52 -7.03
N LYS A 401 3.32 11.68 -6.83
CA LYS A 401 2.14 11.62 -7.69
C LYS A 401 1.17 12.79 -7.51
N LEU A 402 1.22 13.50 -6.38
CA LEU A 402 0.29 14.58 -6.02
C LEU A 402 0.94 15.97 -6.04
N LYS A 403 2.25 16.03 -6.24
CA LYS A 403 3.07 17.23 -6.07
C LYS A 403 2.69 18.39 -6.98
N ASP A 404 2.15 18.07 -8.17
CA ASP A 404 1.82 19.04 -9.21
C ASP A 404 0.31 19.28 -9.36
N LEU A 405 -0.51 18.70 -8.47
CA LEU A 405 -1.97 18.88 -8.52
C LEU A 405 -2.38 20.18 -7.82
N GLN A 406 -3.15 20.99 -8.50
CA GLN A 406 -3.79 22.15 -7.93
C GLN A 406 -5.24 21.79 -7.55
N LEU A 407 -5.56 21.93 -6.26
CA LEU A 407 -6.89 21.62 -5.73
C LEU A 407 -7.66 22.91 -5.49
N VAL A 408 -8.86 23.00 -6.06
CA VAL A 408 -9.79 24.10 -5.81
C VAL A 408 -11.01 23.54 -5.10
N THR A 409 -11.46 24.20 -4.04
CA THR A 409 -12.52 23.69 -3.18
C THR A 409 -13.62 24.73 -2.96
N GLY A 410 -14.84 24.36 -3.31
CA GLY A 410 -16.06 25.08 -2.92
C GLY A 410 -16.69 24.41 -1.67
N VAL A 411 -17.09 25.20 -0.68
CA VAL A 411 -17.63 24.71 0.59
C VAL A 411 -19.00 25.32 0.88
N SER A 412 -19.99 24.48 1.21
CA SER A 412 -21.35 24.89 1.57
C SER A 412 -21.42 25.58 2.93
N LYS A 413 -22.60 26.12 3.25
CA LYS A 413 -22.99 26.43 4.63
C LYS A 413 -23.03 25.16 5.48
N SER A 414 -23.15 25.35 6.81
CA SER A 414 -23.42 24.26 7.72
C SER A 414 -24.88 23.82 7.62
N HIS A 415 -25.08 22.52 7.38
CA HIS A 415 -26.39 21.88 7.32
C HIS A 415 -26.57 20.84 8.41
N LYS A 416 -27.81 20.48 8.72
CA LYS A 416 -28.19 19.32 9.54
C LYS A 416 -29.23 18.51 8.78
N GLY A 417 -29.20 17.20 8.97
CA GLY A 417 -30.10 16.28 8.26
C GLY A 417 -29.63 15.98 6.84
N LEU A 418 -29.32 14.72 6.56
CA LEU A 418 -28.74 14.28 5.29
C LEU A 418 -29.62 14.59 4.07
N LYS A 419 -30.94 14.73 4.25
CA LYS A 419 -31.87 15.16 3.19
C LYS A 419 -31.53 16.52 2.56
N HIS A 420 -30.78 17.37 3.26
CA HIS A 420 -30.33 18.67 2.77
C HIS A 420 -28.98 18.62 2.05
N ALA A 421 -28.36 17.44 1.88
CA ALA A 421 -27.06 17.31 1.26
C ALA A 421 -27.04 17.82 -0.18
N HIS A 422 -28.14 17.65 -0.93
CA HIS A 422 -28.27 18.22 -2.28
C HIS A 422 -28.19 19.75 -2.27
N ALA A 423 -28.88 20.42 -1.35
CA ALA A 423 -28.80 21.87 -1.24
C ALA A 423 -27.36 22.32 -0.89
N GLY A 424 -26.71 21.62 0.05
CA GLY A 424 -25.30 21.85 0.35
C GLY A 424 -24.39 21.63 -0.86
N TYR A 425 -24.64 20.61 -1.66
CA TYR A 425 -23.88 20.38 -2.89
C TYR A 425 -24.05 21.54 -3.90
N GLN A 426 -25.27 22.03 -4.10
CA GLN A 426 -25.53 23.18 -4.96
C GLN A 426 -24.79 24.43 -4.49
N GLU A 427 -24.79 24.69 -3.17
CA GLU A 427 -24.01 25.79 -2.58
C GLU A 427 -22.50 25.65 -2.81
N ALA A 428 -21.97 24.42 -2.68
CA ALA A 428 -20.55 24.16 -2.96
C ALA A 428 -20.18 24.34 -4.45
N VAL A 429 -21.07 23.91 -5.37
CA VAL A 429 -20.92 24.16 -6.81
C VAL A 429 -20.91 25.66 -7.09
N GLN A 430 -21.83 26.42 -6.52
CA GLN A 430 -21.89 27.85 -6.67
C GLN A 430 -20.65 28.55 -6.11
N ALA A 431 -20.14 28.10 -4.97
CA ALA A 431 -18.89 28.63 -4.43
C ALA A 431 -17.70 28.36 -5.37
N LEU A 432 -17.61 27.12 -5.89
CA LEU A 432 -16.53 26.73 -6.78
C LEU A 432 -16.56 27.51 -8.10
N SER A 433 -17.75 27.81 -8.67
CA SER A 433 -17.89 28.58 -9.92
C SER A 433 -17.31 29.99 -9.85
N LEU A 434 -17.10 30.54 -8.65
CA LEU A 434 -16.49 31.85 -8.43
C LEU A 434 -14.96 31.82 -8.29
N TYR A 435 -14.33 30.66 -8.49
CA TYR A 435 -12.87 30.54 -8.42
C TYR A 435 -12.16 31.55 -9.34
N SER A 436 -12.61 31.67 -10.58
CA SER A 436 -12.07 32.63 -11.55
C SER A 436 -12.16 34.09 -11.07
N CYS A 437 -13.17 34.42 -10.26
CA CYS A 437 -13.37 35.77 -9.72
C CYS A 437 -12.50 36.09 -8.51
N TYR A 438 -12.27 35.10 -7.63
CA TYR A 438 -11.58 35.29 -6.37
C TYR A 438 -10.12 34.84 -6.38
N GLN A 439 -9.77 33.88 -7.24
CA GLN A 439 -8.45 33.25 -7.33
C GLN A 439 -7.98 32.68 -5.98
N LYS A 440 -8.93 32.23 -5.15
CA LYS A 440 -8.69 31.57 -3.88
C LYS A 440 -8.96 30.09 -4.04
N SER A 441 -8.05 29.27 -3.56
CA SER A 441 -8.17 27.81 -3.64
C SER A 441 -9.29 27.20 -2.77
N ILE A 442 -9.75 27.93 -1.74
CA ILE A 442 -10.86 27.51 -0.86
C ILE A 442 -11.88 28.64 -0.78
N LEU A 443 -13.13 28.35 -1.16
CA LEU A 443 -14.23 29.31 -1.20
C LEU A 443 -15.40 28.79 -0.37
N PHE A 444 -15.73 29.52 0.70
CA PHE A 444 -16.91 29.25 1.52
C PHE A 444 -18.11 30.00 0.99
N TYR A 445 -19.23 29.31 0.72
CA TYR A 445 -20.45 29.91 0.19
C TYR A 445 -20.96 31.06 1.06
N GLU A 446 -20.87 30.95 2.40
CA GLU A 446 -21.29 32.01 3.32
C GLU A 446 -20.44 33.29 3.25
N GLU A 447 -19.25 33.25 2.62
CA GLU A 447 -18.35 34.40 2.44
C GLU A 447 -18.54 35.12 1.09
N LEU A 448 -19.39 34.58 0.21
CA LEU A 448 -19.58 35.11 -1.13
C LEU A 448 -20.35 36.44 -1.16
N GLY A 449 -20.98 36.82 -0.07
CA GLY A 449 -21.72 38.09 0.05
C GLY A 449 -22.76 38.25 -1.06
N VAL A 450 -22.71 39.37 -1.79
CA VAL A 450 -23.68 39.68 -2.86
C VAL A 450 -23.67 38.69 -4.01
N PHE A 451 -22.58 37.96 -4.22
CA PHE A 451 -22.55 36.91 -5.26
C PHE A 451 -23.55 35.79 -5.03
N GLN A 452 -23.98 35.52 -3.79
CA GLN A 452 -25.07 34.57 -3.54
C GLN A 452 -26.38 35.00 -4.21
N LEU A 453 -26.68 36.29 -4.23
CA LEU A 453 -27.83 36.85 -4.92
C LEU A 453 -27.66 36.80 -6.45
N LEU A 454 -26.49 37.19 -6.94
CA LEU A 454 -26.18 37.19 -8.38
C LEU A 454 -26.28 35.77 -8.97
N LEU A 455 -25.76 34.76 -8.26
CA LEU A 455 -25.87 33.36 -8.65
C LEU A 455 -27.31 32.82 -8.64
N SER A 456 -28.15 33.33 -7.76
CA SER A 456 -29.57 32.91 -7.67
C SER A 456 -30.45 33.48 -8.80
N LEU A 457 -30.03 34.61 -9.40
CA LEU A 457 -30.78 35.24 -10.52
C LEU A 457 -30.74 34.41 -11.81
N ASN A 458 -29.74 33.56 -12.00
CA ASN A 458 -29.56 32.58 -13.08
C ASN A 458 -29.97 33.03 -14.50
N ASP A 459 -30.09 34.35 -14.73
CA ASP A 459 -30.46 34.95 -16.02
C ASP A 459 -29.40 35.98 -16.43
N GLY A 460 -28.53 35.54 -17.37
CA GLY A 460 -27.45 36.39 -17.90
C GLY A 460 -27.99 37.68 -18.52
N LYS A 461 -29.15 37.66 -19.15
CA LYS A 461 -29.74 38.89 -19.78
C LYS A 461 -30.17 39.91 -18.73
N THR A 462 -30.73 39.47 -17.61
CA THR A 462 -31.10 40.38 -16.53
C THR A 462 -29.88 41.03 -15.92
N LEU A 463 -28.80 40.26 -15.70
CA LEU A 463 -27.55 40.78 -15.19
C LEU A 463 -26.87 41.72 -16.19
N GLU A 464 -26.84 41.38 -17.49
CA GLU A 464 -26.32 42.26 -18.55
C GLU A 464 -27.08 43.58 -18.65
N ASN A 465 -28.39 43.55 -18.61
CA ASN A 465 -29.21 44.77 -18.60
C ASN A 465 -28.92 45.62 -17.36
N PHE A 466 -28.79 45.03 -16.21
CA PHE A 466 -28.45 45.73 -14.97
C PHE A 466 -27.05 46.38 -15.06
N ILE A 467 -26.06 45.63 -15.55
CA ILE A 467 -24.71 46.15 -15.77
C ILE A 467 -24.75 47.35 -16.77
N ARG A 468 -25.45 47.18 -17.90
CA ARG A 468 -25.54 48.27 -18.88
C ARG A 468 -26.24 49.52 -18.36
N SER A 469 -27.25 49.36 -17.51
CA SER A 469 -27.96 50.51 -16.90
C SER A 469 -27.07 51.37 -16.02
N TYR A 470 -26.14 50.79 -15.28
CA TYR A 470 -25.31 51.50 -14.30
C TYR A 470 -23.87 51.76 -14.79
N LEU A 471 -23.32 50.89 -15.66
CA LEU A 471 -21.91 50.90 -16.06
C LEU A 471 -21.73 51.07 -17.56
N GLY A 472 -22.82 51.08 -18.36
CA GLY A 472 -22.77 51.16 -19.83
C GLY A 472 -21.82 52.21 -20.37
N PRO A 473 -21.99 53.51 -20.00
CA PRO A 473 -21.12 54.62 -20.49
C PRO A 473 -19.64 54.40 -20.16
N LEU A 474 -19.35 53.76 -19.01
CA LEU A 474 -17.98 53.47 -18.60
C LEU A 474 -17.37 52.33 -19.37
N ILE A 475 -18.15 51.25 -19.64
CA ILE A 475 -17.73 50.09 -20.45
C ILE A 475 -17.44 50.57 -21.89
N ASP A 476 -18.36 51.33 -22.48
CA ASP A 476 -18.21 51.81 -23.84
C ASP A 476 -16.98 52.73 -24.00
N HIS A 477 -16.69 53.54 -22.98
CA HIS A 477 -15.49 54.38 -22.95
C HIS A 477 -14.20 53.54 -22.84
N ASP A 478 -14.17 52.57 -21.97
CA ASP A 478 -13.00 51.70 -21.79
C ASP A 478 -12.73 50.87 -23.05
N GLU A 479 -13.78 50.35 -23.70
CA GLU A 479 -13.65 49.58 -24.97
C GLU A 479 -13.17 50.48 -26.10
N ALA A 480 -13.66 51.75 -26.22
CA ALA A 480 -13.28 52.68 -27.27
C ALA A 480 -11.88 53.26 -27.13
N LYS A 481 -11.41 53.49 -25.90
CA LYS A 481 -10.14 54.21 -25.62
C LYS A 481 -9.07 53.37 -24.98
N GLY A 482 -9.33 52.09 -24.68
CA GLY A 482 -8.40 51.23 -23.93
C GLY A 482 -8.07 51.79 -22.54
N SER A 483 -9.00 52.57 -21.95
CA SER A 483 -8.83 53.10 -20.60
C SER A 483 -9.20 52.06 -19.52
N GLU A 484 -8.77 52.23 -18.29
CA GLU A 484 -9.01 51.32 -17.17
C GLU A 484 -9.93 51.99 -16.12
N LEU A 485 -10.97 52.67 -16.56
CA LEU A 485 -11.87 53.38 -15.68
C LEU A 485 -12.71 52.42 -14.81
N MET A 486 -13.15 51.30 -15.38
CA MET A 486 -13.88 50.28 -14.65
C MET A 486 -13.05 49.70 -13.49
N LEU A 487 -11.78 49.40 -13.73
CA LEU A 487 -10.85 48.94 -12.71
C LEU A 487 -10.60 50.01 -11.67
N THR A 488 -10.46 51.28 -12.12
CA THR A 488 -10.25 52.43 -11.22
C THR A 488 -11.45 52.63 -10.30
N LEU A 489 -12.68 52.58 -10.86
CA LEU A 489 -13.91 52.70 -10.06
C LEU A 489 -14.04 51.59 -9.03
N ARG A 490 -13.76 50.34 -9.45
CA ARG A 490 -13.79 49.21 -8.52
C ARG A 490 -12.86 49.39 -7.35
N VAL A 491 -11.56 49.65 -7.61
CA VAL A 491 -10.56 49.82 -6.55
C VAL A 491 -10.91 51.02 -5.65
N TYR A 492 -11.45 52.08 -6.22
CA TYR A 492 -11.90 53.23 -5.45
C TYR A 492 -13.06 52.91 -4.50
N LEU A 493 -14.08 52.21 -4.97
CA LEU A 493 -15.24 51.82 -4.17
C LEU A 493 -14.92 50.69 -3.16
N ASP A 494 -14.03 49.76 -3.48
CA ASP A 494 -13.60 48.68 -2.59
C ASP A 494 -12.81 49.22 -1.38
N HIS A 495 -12.29 50.48 -1.46
CA HIS A 495 -11.58 51.18 -0.40
C HIS A 495 -12.35 52.40 0.11
N ASP A 496 -13.68 52.30 0.11
CA ASP A 496 -14.59 53.34 0.65
C ASP A 496 -14.34 54.74 0.13
N GLY A 497 -13.89 54.90 -1.10
CA GLY A 497 -13.61 56.17 -1.73
C GLY A 497 -12.29 56.83 -1.28
N SER A 498 -11.38 56.04 -0.69
CA SER A 498 -10.06 56.56 -0.30
C SER A 498 -9.16 56.71 -1.53
N LYS A 499 -8.99 57.95 -1.98
CA LYS A 499 -8.15 58.31 -3.13
C LYS A 499 -6.68 57.88 -2.92
N GLN A 500 -6.19 57.95 -1.68
CA GLN A 500 -4.81 57.61 -1.37
C GLN A 500 -4.55 56.10 -1.51
N ILE A 501 -5.46 55.26 -0.98
CA ILE A 501 -5.35 53.79 -1.06
C ILE A 501 -5.59 53.33 -2.48
N ALA A 502 -6.56 53.92 -3.18
CA ALA A 502 -6.86 53.57 -4.57
C ALA A 502 -5.67 53.86 -5.51
N ALA A 503 -5.03 55.02 -5.40
CA ALA A 503 -3.85 55.35 -6.21
C ALA A 503 -2.69 54.35 -5.98
N ARG A 504 -2.48 53.96 -4.72
CA ARG A 504 -1.44 53.00 -4.34
C ARG A 504 -1.72 51.61 -4.93
N ASN A 505 -2.95 51.13 -4.84
CA ASN A 505 -3.33 49.79 -5.31
C ASN A 505 -3.42 49.71 -6.84
N LEU A 506 -3.66 50.83 -7.51
CA LEU A 506 -3.61 50.94 -8.98
C LEU A 506 -2.19 51.18 -9.52
N PHE A 507 -1.20 51.39 -8.63
CA PHE A 507 0.18 51.74 -9.00
C PHE A 507 0.25 52.99 -9.88
N ILE A 508 -0.61 54.01 -9.62
CA ILE A 508 -0.65 55.27 -10.37
C ILE A 508 -0.40 56.46 -9.43
N VAL A 509 0.06 57.61 -10.03
CA VAL A 509 0.22 58.84 -9.29
C VAL A 509 -1.15 59.47 -9.00
N ARG A 510 -1.23 60.24 -7.88
CA ARG A 510 -2.50 60.86 -7.44
C ARG A 510 -3.17 61.71 -8.53
N GLN A 511 -2.40 62.48 -9.28
CA GLN A 511 -2.95 63.33 -10.38
C GLN A 511 -3.66 62.49 -11.44
N SER A 512 -3.10 61.35 -11.84
CA SER A 512 -3.74 60.42 -12.79
C SER A 512 -5.03 59.82 -12.22
N LEU A 513 -5.07 59.54 -10.91
CA LEU A 513 -6.30 59.06 -10.28
C LEU A 513 -7.38 60.16 -10.28
N TYR A 514 -7.04 61.41 -9.94
CA TYR A 514 -8.00 62.50 -9.98
C TYR A 514 -8.60 62.68 -11.39
N TYR A 515 -7.76 62.71 -12.41
CA TYR A 515 -8.23 62.77 -13.80
C TYR A 515 -9.18 61.60 -14.15
N ARG A 516 -8.84 60.36 -13.75
CA ARG A 516 -9.71 59.19 -13.99
C ARG A 516 -11.04 59.33 -13.23
N LEU A 517 -11.03 59.81 -11.99
CA LEU A 517 -12.24 59.99 -11.18
C LEU A 517 -13.14 61.12 -11.76
N ASP A 518 -12.56 62.22 -12.19
CA ASP A 518 -13.31 63.29 -12.87
C ASP A 518 -13.99 62.77 -14.14
N LYS A 519 -13.31 61.91 -14.90
CA LYS A 519 -13.90 61.28 -16.09
C LYS A 519 -15.00 60.28 -15.72
N ILE A 520 -14.83 59.51 -14.63
CA ILE A 520 -15.89 58.64 -14.11
C ILE A 520 -17.11 59.45 -13.69
N THR A 521 -16.91 60.60 -13.04
CA THR A 521 -18.00 61.48 -12.63
C THR A 521 -18.73 62.08 -13.85
N GLU A 522 -17.99 62.44 -14.91
CA GLU A 522 -18.59 62.92 -16.18
C GLU A 522 -19.48 61.83 -16.85
N LEU A 523 -19.05 60.57 -16.78
CA LEU A 523 -19.75 59.45 -17.45
C LEU A 523 -20.93 58.90 -16.65
N LEU A 524 -20.81 58.82 -15.33
CA LEU A 524 -21.82 58.22 -14.43
C LEU A 524 -22.73 59.27 -13.76
N GLY A 525 -22.37 60.57 -13.83
CA GLY A 525 -23.06 61.66 -13.14
C GLY A 525 -22.46 62.02 -11.78
N GLU A 526 -22.70 63.24 -11.31
CA GLU A 526 -22.19 63.74 -10.02
C GLU A 526 -22.74 62.91 -8.82
N ASP A 527 -23.91 62.32 -9.00
CA ASP A 527 -24.64 61.56 -7.97
C ASP A 527 -24.18 60.11 -7.82
N PHE A 528 -23.14 59.63 -8.54
CA PHE A 528 -22.71 58.22 -8.51
C PHE A 528 -22.26 57.75 -7.12
N MET A 529 -21.87 58.67 -6.24
CA MET A 529 -21.46 58.37 -4.86
C MET A 529 -22.60 58.43 -3.84
N LEU A 530 -23.83 58.84 -4.28
CA LEU A 530 -24.99 58.78 -3.37
C LEU A 530 -25.28 57.29 -2.99
N PRO A 531 -25.80 57.05 -1.76
CA PRO A 531 -25.90 55.67 -1.24
C PRO A 531 -26.54 54.65 -2.19
N GLU A 532 -27.68 54.97 -2.76
CA GLU A 532 -28.41 54.06 -3.66
C GLU A 532 -27.67 53.81 -4.96
N ASN A 533 -27.11 54.85 -5.60
CA ASN A 533 -26.33 54.74 -6.82
C ASN A 533 -25.03 53.97 -6.56
N ARG A 534 -24.35 54.28 -5.46
CA ARG A 534 -23.12 53.61 -5.04
C ARG A 534 -23.34 52.11 -4.84
N ILE A 535 -24.40 51.70 -4.12
CA ILE A 535 -24.76 50.27 -3.93
C ILE A 535 -25.03 49.63 -5.26
N SER A 536 -25.85 50.23 -6.12
CA SER A 536 -26.19 49.71 -7.43
C SER A 536 -24.96 49.52 -8.33
N ILE A 537 -24.07 50.51 -8.34
CA ILE A 537 -22.79 50.46 -9.08
C ILE A 537 -21.90 49.34 -8.51
N GLN A 538 -21.80 49.20 -7.20
CA GLN A 538 -21.01 48.12 -6.57
C GLN A 538 -21.57 46.75 -6.92
N VAL A 539 -22.89 46.56 -6.95
CA VAL A 539 -23.54 45.30 -7.39
C VAL A 539 -23.29 45.08 -8.86
N ALA A 540 -23.42 46.10 -9.70
CA ALA A 540 -23.15 46.00 -11.14
C ALA A 540 -21.68 45.63 -11.45
N LEU A 541 -20.72 46.17 -10.69
CA LEU A 541 -19.31 45.80 -10.80
C LEU A 541 -19.06 44.35 -10.43
N ARG A 542 -19.73 43.83 -9.39
CA ARG A 542 -19.66 42.41 -9.02
C ARG A 542 -20.32 41.50 -10.09
N ALA A 543 -21.46 41.91 -10.65
CA ALA A 543 -22.12 41.22 -11.73
C ALA A 543 -21.24 41.20 -13.00
N TYR A 544 -20.60 42.32 -13.34
CA TYR A 544 -19.66 42.40 -14.45
C TYR A 544 -18.44 41.49 -14.25
N GLN A 545 -17.86 41.46 -13.05
CA GLN A 545 -16.77 40.57 -12.71
C GLN A 545 -17.20 39.09 -12.83
N PHE A 546 -18.42 38.76 -12.45
CA PHE A 546 -18.98 37.42 -12.55
C PHE A 546 -19.13 36.95 -14.00
N LEU A 547 -19.65 37.82 -14.87
CA LEU A 547 -19.84 37.48 -16.31
C LEU A 547 -18.53 37.56 -17.11
N TYR A 548 -17.61 38.43 -16.73
CA TYR A 548 -16.38 38.73 -17.49
C TYR A 548 -15.14 38.73 -16.59
N PRO A 549 -14.79 37.59 -15.93
CA PRO A 549 -13.71 37.53 -14.94
C PRO A 549 -12.34 37.93 -15.53
N GLU A 550 -12.10 37.63 -16.81
CA GLU A 550 -10.84 37.93 -17.51
C GLU A 550 -10.59 39.44 -17.66
N LYS A 551 -11.66 40.25 -17.83
CA LYS A 551 -11.56 41.69 -17.97
C LYS A 551 -11.27 42.43 -16.67
N PHE A 552 -11.29 41.73 -15.52
CA PHE A 552 -11.23 42.32 -14.18
C PHE A 552 -10.02 41.89 -13.35
N SER A 553 -9.01 41.27 -13.97
CA SER A 553 -7.79 40.89 -13.26
C SER A 553 -6.92 42.10 -12.90
N LEU A 554 -6.50 42.19 -11.64
CA LEU A 554 -5.55 43.22 -11.19
C LEU A 554 -4.17 43.03 -11.83
N PRO A 555 -3.38 44.09 -12.09
CA PRO A 555 -2.08 44.02 -12.78
C PRO A 555 -1.04 43.10 -12.13
N SER A 556 -1.15 42.82 -10.82
CA SER A 556 -0.24 41.91 -10.12
C SER A 556 -0.39 40.43 -10.51
N SER A 557 -1.48 40.04 -11.18
CA SER A 557 -1.68 38.68 -11.69
C SER A 557 -1.15 38.49 -13.13
N ARG A 558 -0.85 39.60 -13.84
CA ARG A 558 -0.28 39.53 -15.22
C ARG A 558 1.24 39.27 -15.25
N SER A 559 1.96 39.54 -14.15
CA SER A 559 3.42 39.34 -14.10
C SER A 559 3.85 37.91 -13.74
N ALA A 560 2.92 37.00 -13.45
CA ALA A 560 3.21 35.58 -13.19
C ALA A 560 2.97 34.68 -14.43
N GLN A 561 2.61 35.28 -15.60
CA GLN A 561 2.34 34.57 -16.86
C GLN A 561 3.30 34.94 -18.01
N LEU A 562 4.47 35.60 -17.70
CA LEU A 562 5.55 35.84 -18.67
C LEU A 562 6.82 35.07 -18.26
#